data_3bf7aa99d92a91156d5d28fe177ad6fb
#
_entry.id   3bf7aa99d92a91156d5d28fe177ad6fb
#
_cell.length_a   1.000
_cell.length_b   1.000
_cell.length_c   1.000
_cell.angle_alpha   90.00
_cell.angle_beta   90.00
_cell.angle_gamma   90.00
#
_symmetry.space_group_name_H-M   'P 1'
#
loop_
_entity.id
_entity.type
_entity.pdbx_description
1 polymer ?
#
loop_
_entity_poly.entity_id
_entity_poly.type
_entity_poly.pdbx_seq_one_letter_code
_entity_poly.pdbx_strand_id
1 'polypeptide(L)'
;MAAPRAGDLAAARWVPREGVDPAALAALLERAAAALATEGAVRKASRRKTLHAIALGDGVDHLLKANDYRDAPLLRRLRRSRSARELARASAAAARGVPTPVPVAAGELRRRGLLERCFLLVPLVPGAVDLERLRAERAHAPRERRACERALGALARRMHDAGVFQEDFAPNNFLWRADPPPRLWAIDFERVRLRAPLSRAARTLLLARLERRLADASGAARMRFLLAYADEDRAAARRWWLEVEARAPRLARRDRRRWQRTATHPSRRFAPMERAGWRGWARRDADPAALAGVLDGERVGEAAFLVRWLGRLSRRRAARAWGLAQMLWQRGGASPKPLALLRSSRGAALVFERPSGCQRLDTLADRRRLEPQLAIALDRLLRLGARPEALTADRLGAAAQGGRIWLLDPLVVSPGRRPPVEVHRRARECAARLAGTG
;
A
#
# COMPACT_ATOMS: atom_id res chain seq x y z
N MET A 1 18.12 -9.15 -11.41
CA MET A 1 18.01 -8.35 -12.66
C MET A 1 19.24 -7.46 -12.75
N ALA A 2 19.96 -7.50 -13.84
CA ALA A 2 21.04 -6.54 -14.06
C ALA A 2 20.45 -5.13 -14.22
N ALA A 3 21.06 -4.13 -13.57
CA ALA A 3 20.72 -2.73 -13.77
C ALA A 3 20.74 -2.36 -15.27
N PRO A 4 20.01 -1.36 -15.72
CA PRO A 4 20.15 -0.86 -17.09
C PRO A 4 21.59 -0.36 -17.27
N ARG A 5 22.16 -0.63 -18.46
CA ARG A 5 23.48 -0.15 -18.83
C ARG A 5 23.34 1.04 -19.78
N ALA A 6 24.34 1.89 -19.85
CA ALA A 6 24.37 2.99 -20.80
C ALA A 6 24.09 2.53 -22.25
N GLY A 7 24.71 1.41 -22.68
CA GLY A 7 24.46 0.83 -23.98
C GLY A 7 23.01 0.37 -24.24
N ASP A 8 22.25 0.01 -23.20
CA ASP A 8 20.84 -0.33 -23.37
C ASP A 8 20.00 0.90 -23.72
N LEU A 9 20.36 2.09 -23.19
CA LEU A 9 19.69 3.35 -23.51
C LEU A 9 20.01 3.79 -24.93
N ALA A 10 21.28 3.67 -25.36
CA ALA A 10 21.72 4.01 -26.72
C ALA A 10 21.07 3.09 -27.76
N ALA A 11 20.94 1.79 -27.47
CA ALA A 11 20.31 0.82 -28.36
C ALA A 11 18.78 0.83 -28.38
N ALA A 12 18.13 1.55 -27.44
CA ALA A 12 16.68 1.61 -27.37
C ALA A 12 16.13 2.59 -28.41
N ARG A 13 15.00 2.21 -29.03
CA ARG A 13 14.20 3.13 -29.83
C ARG A 13 13.38 4.00 -28.90
N TRP A 14 13.64 5.30 -28.90
CA TRP A 14 12.93 6.27 -28.09
C TRP A 14 11.79 6.93 -28.85
N VAL A 15 10.69 7.13 -28.16
CA VAL A 15 9.52 7.88 -28.62
C VAL A 15 9.36 9.05 -27.65
N PRO A 16 9.63 10.27 -28.08
CA PRO A 16 9.42 11.47 -27.28
C PRO A 16 7.92 11.71 -27.06
N ARG A 17 7.62 12.47 -26.01
CA ARG A 17 6.31 13.12 -25.88
C ARG A 17 6.20 14.20 -26.97
N GLU A 18 4.99 14.43 -27.44
CA GLU A 18 4.70 15.57 -28.32
C GLU A 18 5.23 16.88 -27.75
N GLY A 19 5.88 17.68 -28.58
CA GLY A 19 6.49 18.95 -28.20
C GLY A 19 7.87 18.83 -27.52
N VAL A 20 8.44 17.65 -27.39
CA VAL A 20 9.83 17.48 -26.97
C VAL A 20 10.75 17.49 -28.17
N ASP A 21 11.69 18.43 -28.17
CA ASP A 21 12.71 18.52 -29.21
C ASP A 21 13.59 17.25 -29.26
N PRO A 22 13.76 16.60 -30.42
CA PRO A 22 14.59 15.41 -30.57
C PRO A 22 16.05 15.64 -30.18
N ALA A 23 16.64 16.80 -30.46
CA ALA A 23 18.01 17.11 -30.10
C ALA A 23 18.18 17.26 -28.60
N ALA A 24 17.26 17.96 -27.92
CA ALA A 24 17.23 18.04 -26.48
C ALA A 24 17.04 16.68 -25.81
N LEU A 25 16.20 15.80 -26.39
CA LEU A 25 16.07 14.44 -25.90
C LEU A 25 17.37 13.63 -26.07
N ALA A 26 18.04 13.73 -27.20
CA ALA A 26 19.31 13.04 -27.44
C ALA A 26 20.37 13.46 -26.41
N ALA A 27 20.56 14.75 -26.20
CA ALA A 27 21.47 15.27 -25.18
C ALA A 27 21.11 14.82 -23.76
N LEU A 28 19.80 14.72 -23.43
CA LEU A 28 19.33 14.21 -22.16
C LEU A 28 19.64 12.72 -21.98
N LEU A 29 19.49 11.92 -23.04
CA LEU A 29 19.77 10.49 -23.01
C LEU A 29 21.27 10.20 -22.90
N GLU A 30 22.14 10.98 -23.54
CA GLU A 30 23.59 10.89 -23.40
C GLU A 30 24.01 11.17 -21.94
N ARG A 31 23.50 12.23 -21.35
CA ARG A 31 23.74 12.57 -19.93
C ARG A 31 23.21 11.48 -19.01
N ALA A 32 22.01 10.92 -19.29
CA ALA A 32 21.45 9.81 -18.53
C ALA A 32 22.30 8.55 -18.64
N ALA A 33 22.85 8.23 -19.82
CA ALA A 33 23.76 7.13 -20.04
C ALA A 33 25.08 7.29 -19.27
N ALA A 34 25.65 8.50 -19.27
CA ALA A 34 26.84 8.85 -18.49
C ALA A 34 26.57 8.69 -16.96
N ALA A 35 25.43 9.18 -16.48
CA ALA A 35 25.02 9.04 -15.08
C ALA A 35 24.82 7.59 -14.65
N LEU A 36 24.38 6.69 -15.54
CA LEU A 36 24.26 5.26 -15.24
C LEU A 36 25.61 4.53 -15.26
N ALA A 37 26.63 5.06 -15.92
CA ALA A 37 27.99 4.50 -15.94
C ALA A 37 28.73 4.75 -14.61
N THR A 38 28.43 5.85 -13.95
CA THR A 38 28.84 6.11 -12.56
C THR A 38 27.82 5.44 -11.62
N GLU A 39 28.26 4.88 -10.51
CA GLU A 39 27.36 4.19 -9.57
C GLU A 39 26.16 5.06 -9.20
N GLY A 40 25.11 4.96 -10.01
CA GLY A 40 23.90 5.76 -9.90
C GLY A 40 22.99 5.29 -8.76
N ALA A 41 22.39 6.22 -8.07
CA ALA A 41 21.50 5.98 -6.95
C ALA A 41 20.26 5.17 -7.37
N VAL A 42 20.31 3.84 -7.25
CA VAL A 42 19.15 2.97 -7.40
C VAL A 42 18.16 3.27 -6.28
N ARG A 43 17.09 3.98 -6.59
CA ARG A 43 16.03 4.32 -5.63
C ARG A 43 15.16 3.12 -5.27
N LYS A 44 14.97 2.19 -6.19
CA LYS A 44 14.14 0.98 -5.97
C LYS A 44 14.50 -0.09 -6.98
N ALA A 45 14.68 -1.31 -6.51
CA ALA A 45 14.85 -2.48 -7.35
C ALA A 45 13.82 -3.56 -7.02
N SER A 46 13.28 -4.20 -8.04
CA SER A 46 12.45 -5.40 -7.94
C SER A 46 12.86 -6.37 -9.05
N ARG A 47 12.37 -7.61 -9.03
CA ARG A 47 12.76 -8.62 -10.04
C ARG A 47 12.60 -8.18 -11.50
N ARG A 48 11.71 -7.23 -11.81
CA ARG A 48 11.41 -6.80 -13.19
C ARG A 48 11.37 -5.29 -13.40
N LYS A 49 11.65 -4.50 -12.38
CA LYS A 49 11.57 -3.04 -12.45
C LYS A 49 12.68 -2.45 -11.60
N THR A 50 13.46 -1.58 -12.19
CA THR A 50 14.39 -0.71 -11.46
C THR A 50 13.98 0.74 -11.64
N LEU A 51 14.31 1.55 -10.65
CA LEU A 51 14.04 2.96 -10.60
C LEU A 51 15.34 3.65 -10.25
N HIS A 52 15.84 4.47 -11.15
CA HIS A 52 17.06 5.23 -10.98
C HIS A 52 16.74 6.72 -10.97
N ALA A 53 17.23 7.45 -9.96
CA ALA A 53 17.24 8.90 -10.01
C ALA A 53 18.50 9.34 -10.76
N ILE A 54 18.34 10.23 -11.71
CA ILE A 54 19.40 10.77 -12.53
C ILE A 54 19.47 12.26 -12.29
N ALA A 55 20.57 12.71 -11.69
CA ALA A 55 20.93 14.14 -11.60
C ALA A 55 21.69 14.49 -12.88
N LEU A 56 21.23 15.47 -13.62
CA LEU A 56 21.78 15.83 -14.92
C LEU A 56 22.63 17.12 -14.90
N GLY A 57 22.95 17.62 -13.72
CA GLY A 57 23.82 18.77 -13.54
C GLY A 57 23.19 20.15 -13.88
N ASP A 58 21.98 20.15 -14.44
CA ASP A 58 21.20 21.34 -14.77
C ASP A 58 20.17 21.72 -13.70
N GLY A 59 20.22 21.06 -12.56
CA GLY A 59 19.26 21.23 -11.47
C GLY A 59 17.93 20.53 -11.68
N VAL A 60 17.75 19.82 -12.80
CA VAL A 60 16.55 19.02 -13.09
C VAL A 60 16.87 17.56 -12.97
N ASP A 61 16.45 16.95 -11.89
CA ASP A 61 16.54 15.50 -11.70
C ASP A 61 15.48 14.78 -12.51
N HIS A 62 15.86 13.65 -13.08
CA HIS A 62 14.95 12.76 -13.78
C HIS A 62 14.91 11.38 -13.12
N LEU A 63 13.81 10.69 -13.34
CA LEU A 63 13.59 9.34 -12.89
C LEU A 63 13.56 8.42 -14.10
N LEU A 64 14.52 7.49 -14.20
CA LEU A 64 14.51 6.44 -15.19
C LEU A 64 13.83 5.19 -14.61
N LYS A 65 12.67 4.85 -15.14
CA LYS A 65 12.01 3.57 -14.86
C LYS A 65 12.44 2.56 -15.94
N ALA A 66 13.10 1.48 -15.56
CA ALA A 66 13.44 0.38 -16.46
C ALA A 66 12.65 -0.88 -16.09
N ASN A 67 12.06 -1.54 -17.09
CA ASN A 67 11.37 -2.81 -16.92
C ASN A 67 12.03 -3.88 -17.83
N ASP A 68 12.24 -5.07 -17.26
CA ASP A 68 12.82 -6.22 -17.93
C ASP A 68 11.72 -7.21 -18.38
N TYR A 69 11.80 -7.64 -19.64
CA TYR A 69 10.84 -8.55 -20.28
C TYR A 69 11.47 -9.86 -20.73
N ARG A 70 12.78 -10.07 -20.57
CA ARG A 70 13.47 -11.27 -21.07
C ARG A 70 12.84 -12.56 -20.57
N ASP A 71 12.41 -12.59 -19.30
CA ASP A 71 11.69 -13.73 -18.69
C ASP A 71 10.17 -13.62 -18.84
N ALA A 72 9.65 -12.71 -19.68
CA ALA A 72 8.22 -12.58 -19.86
C ALA A 72 7.71 -13.55 -20.93
N PRO A 73 6.45 -14.04 -20.84
CA PRO A 73 5.85 -14.83 -21.90
C PRO A 73 5.90 -14.11 -23.26
N LEU A 74 6.11 -14.86 -24.35
CA LEU A 74 6.30 -14.37 -25.71
C LEU A 74 5.23 -13.34 -26.11
N LEU A 75 3.96 -13.64 -25.89
CA LEU A 75 2.85 -12.74 -26.17
C LEU A 75 2.96 -11.36 -25.50
N ARG A 76 3.63 -11.27 -24.34
CA ARG A 76 3.88 -9.97 -23.68
C ARG A 76 5.04 -9.22 -24.33
N ARG A 77 6.00 -9.93 -24.88
CA ARG A 77 7.17 -9.35 -25.56
C ARG A 77 6.81 -8.79 -26.94
N LEU A 78 5.75 -9.30 -27.56
CA LEU A 78 5.23 -8.79 -28.84
C LEU A 78 4.37 -7.52 -28.68
N ARG A 79 3.82 -7.29 -27.50
CA ARG A 79 2.91 -6.15 -27.27
C ARG A 79 3.67 -4.84 -27.05
N ARG A 80 2.95 -3.71 -27.22
CA ARG A 80 3.41 -2.37 -26.82
C ARG A 80 3.85 -2.37 -25.35
N SER A 81 5.00 -1.76 -25.08
CA SER A 81 5.61 -1.75 -23.75
C SER A 81 4.75 -1.04 -22.69
N ARG A 82 5.06 -1.27 -21.43
CA ARG A 82 4.44 -0.54 -20.32
C ARG A 82 4.81 0.94 -20.36
N SER A 83 6.06 1.25 -20.67
CA SER A 83 6.57 2.62 -20.75
C SER A 83 5.85 3.42 -21.81
N ALA A 84 5.69 2.89 -23.02
CA ALA A 84 4.95 3.56 -24.09
C ALA A 84 3.47 3.79 -23.74
N ARG A 85 2.84 2.85 -23.02
CA ARG A 85 1.47 3.04 -22.54
C ARG A 85 1.39 4.05 -21.42
N GLU A 86 2.36 4.07 -20.51
CA GLU A 86 2.40 5.01 -19.38
C GLU A 86 2.60 6.43 -19.91
N LEU A 87 3.53 6.65 -20.86
CA LEU A 87 3.72 7.92 -21.55
C LEU A 87 2.42 8.45 -22.15
N ALA A 88 1.77 7.66 -23.01
CA ALA A 88 0.54 8.07 -23.68
C ALA A 88 -0.58 8.42 -22.70
N ARG A 89 -0.72 7.64 -21.61
CA ARG A 89 -1.79 7.85 -20.61
C ARG A 89 -1.52 9.04 -19.70
N ALA A 90 -0.25 9.24 -19.29
CA ALA A 90 0.12 10.38 -18.47
C ALA A 90 -0.03 11.68 -19.26
N SER A 91 0.44 11.72 -20.53
CA SER A 91 0.26 12.89 -21.41
C SER A 91 -1.23 13.20 -21.62
N ALA A 92 -2.05 12.20 -21.92
CA ALA A 92 -3.47 12.41 -22.11
C ALA A 92 -4.22 12.81 -20.81
N ALA A 93 -3.77 12.36 -19.65
CA ALA A 93 -4.32 12.81 -18.36
C ALA A 93 -3.91 14.26 -18.06
N ALA A 94 -2.67 14.64 -18.33
CA ALA A 94 -2.20 16.02 -18.20
C ALA A 94 -2.97 16.97 -19.11
N ALA A 95 -3.20 16.60 -20.38
CA ALA A 95 -4.00 17.37 -21.33
C ALA A 95 -5.46 17.57 -20.86
N ARG A 96 -5.96 16.67 -19.96
CA ARG A 96 -7.26 16.82 -19.29
C ARG A 96 -7.18 17.57 -17.96
N GLY A 97 -6.07 18.26 -17.68
CA GLY A 97 -5.89 19.05 -16.47
C GLY A 97 -5.53 18.28 -15.19
N VAL A 98 -5.17 16.98 -15.30
CA VAL A 98 -4.73 16.22 -14.12
C VAL A 98 -3.27 16.52 -13.79
N PRO A 99 -2.94 17.06 -12.61
CA PRO A 99 -1.56 17.26 -12.20
C PRO A 99 -0.78 15.93 -12.17
N THR A 100 0.23 15.83 -13.03
CA THR A 100 1.12 14.65 -13.11
C THR A 100 2.49 15.09 -13.65
N PRO A 101 3.61 14.57 -13.14
CA PRO A 101 4.89 14.71 -13.82
C PRO A 101 4.82 13.95 -15.16
N VAL A 102 4.69 14.70 -16.24
CA VAL A 102 4.52 14.13 -17.58
C VAL A 102 5.85 13.56 -18.04
N PRO A 103 5.91 12.26 -18.42
CA PRO A 103 7.13 11.66 -18.93
C PRO A 103 7.65 12.39 -20.17
N VAL A 104 8.97 12.50 -20.29
CA VAL A 104 9.66 13.12 -21.43
C VAL A 104 9.65 12.18 -22.63
N ALA A 105 9.99 10.91 -22.40
CA ALA A 105 10.08 9.92 -23.46
C ALA A 105 9.90 8.49 -22.92
N ALA A 106 9.55 7.58 -23.83
CA ALA A 106 9.55 6.14 -23.60
C ALA A 106 10.48 5.44 -24.59
N GLY A 107 11.36 4.58 -24.07
CA GLY A 107 12.30 3.77 -24.85
C GLY A 107 11.91 2.29 -24.88
N GLU A 108 12.11 1.63 -26.02
CA GLU A 108 11.95 0.18 -26.18
C GLU A 108 13.21 -0.44 -26.78
N LEU A 109 13.82 -1.36 -26.04
CA LEU A 109 14.88 -2.22 -26.54
C LEU A 109 14.27 -3.52 -27.03
N ARG A 110 14.31 -3.74 -28.34
CA ARG A 110 13.80 -4.95 -28.99
C ARG A 110 14.93 -5.71 -29.67
N ARG A 111 14.91 -7.01 -29.52
CA ARG A 111 15.81 -7.91 -30.26
C ARG A 111 14.96 -8.91 -31.07
N ARG A 112 15.19 -8.97 -32.35
CA ARG A 112 14.39 -9.80 -33.30
C ARG A 112 12.90 -9.55 -33.15
N GLY A 113 12.48 -8.27 -33.00
CA GLY A 113 11.10 -7.86 -32.82
C GLY A 113 10.54 -8.02 -31.39
N LEU A 114 11.23 -8.78 -30.53
CA LEU A 114 10.78 -9.08 -29.16
C LEU A 114 11.26 -8.04 -28.16
N LEU A 115 10.36 -7.50 -27.36
CA LEU A 115 10.70 -6.56 -26.29
C LEU A 115 11.55 -7.24 -25.22
N GLU A 116 12.76 -6.74 -24.99
CA GLU A 116 13.66 -7.17 -23.93
C GLU A 116 13.64 -6.24 -22.73
N ARG A 117 13.65 -4.93 -22.98
CA ARG A 117 13.56 -3.90 -21.95
C ARG A 117 12.69 -2.73 -22.41
N CYS A 118 12.11 -2.01 -21.49
CA CYS A 118 11.54 -0.72 -21.80
C CYS A 118 11.87 0.29 -20.70
N PHE A 119 11.99 1.53 -21.12
CA PHE A 119 12.41 2.66 -20.32
C PHE A 119 11.36 3.76 -20.33
N LEU A 120 11.25 4.50 -19.24
CA LEU A 120 10.43 5.71 -19.15
C LEU A 120 11.25 6.78 -18.42
N LEU A 121 11.44 7.89 -19.08
CA LEU A 121 12.13 9.05 -18.52
C LEU A 121 11.07 10.04 -18.02
N VAL A 122 11.09 10.32 -16.71
CA VAL A 122 10.10 11.17 -16.05
C VAL A 122 10.81 12.25 -15.26
N PRO A 123 10.40 13.52 -15.33
CA PRO A 123 10.94 14.56 -14.46
C PRO A 123 10.70 14.18 -12.99
N LEU A 124 11.73 14.31 -12.15
CA LEU A 124 11.57 14.22 -10.71
C LEU A 124 10.88 15.49 -10.21
N VAL A 125 9.95 15.36 -9.29
CA VAL A 125 9.37 16.51 -8.59
C VAL A 125 10.23 16.77 -7.35
N PRO A 126 11.06 17.82 -7.33
CA PRO A 126 11.96 18.10 -6.21
C PRO A 126 11.17 18.30 -4.92
N GLY A 127 11.69 17.79 -3.80
CA GLY A 127 11.06 17.92 -2.49
C GLY A 127 9.74 17.17 -2.29
N ALA A 128 9.22 16.49 -3.32
CA ALA A 128 7.98 15.73 -3.18
C ALA A 128 8.21 14.35 -2.58
N VAL A 129 7.32 13.95 -1.69
CA VAL A 129 7.28 12.60 -1.08
C VAL A 129 5.98 11.89 -1.42
N ASP A 130 6.01 10.56 -1.53
CA ASP A 130 4.76 9.81 -1.70
C ASP A 130 3.94 9.79 -0.40
N LEU A 131 2.61 9.70 -0.54
CA LEU A 131 1.71 9.76 0.62
C LEU A 131 1.83 8.54 1.54
N GLU A 132 2.38 7.42 1.10
CA GLU A 132 2.61 6.26 1.97
C GLU A 132 3.79 6.56 2.91
N ARG A 133 4.87 7.16 2.39
CA ARG A 133 6.02 7.63 3.16
C ARG A 133 5.63 8.78 4.09
N LEU A 134 4.91 9.80 3.60
CA LEU A 134 4.39 10.91 4.39
C LEU A 134 3.62 10.42 5.64
N ARG A 135 2.81 9.37 5.48
CA ARG A 135 2.05 8.76 6.58
C ARG A 135 2.90 7.96 7.55
N ALA A 136 3.96 7.33 7.06
CA ALA A 136 4.89 6.55 7.89
C ALA A 136 5.73 7.48 8.79
N GLU A 137 6.15 8.58 8.29
CA GLU A 137 7.05 9.55 8.95
C GLU A 137 6.35 10.45 9.98
N ARG A 138 5.17 10.22 10.44
CA ARG A 138 4.38 10.87 11.53
C ARG A 138 4.77 12.29 11.99
N ALA A 139 5.85 12.86 11.47
CA ALA A 139 6.48 14.10 11.89
C ALA A 139 5.79 15.38 11.37
N HIS A 140 4.76 15.22 10.52
CA HIS A 140 4.13 16.37 9.87
C HIS A 140 3.14 17.10 10.79
N ALA A 141 3.20 18.43 10.74
CA ALA A 141 2.31 19.29 11.50
C ALA A 141 0.82 18.98 11.18
N PRO A 142 -0.09 19.09 12.17
CA PRO A 142 -1.52 18.85 11.94
C PRO A 142 -2.11 19.70 10.81
N ARG A 143 -1.60 20.92 10.59
CA ARG A 143 -2.02 21.82 9.52
C ARG A 143 -1.67 21.25 8.13
N GLU A 144 -0.45 20.75 7.97
CA GLU A 144 0.03 20.14 6.73
C GLU A 144 -0.78 18.90 6.37
N ARG A 145 -1.02 18.00 7.33
CA ARG A 145 -1.87 16.82 7.12
C ARG A 145 -3.27 17.19 6.64
N ARG A 146 -3.90 18.21 7.25
CA ARG A 146 -5.22 18.68 6.82
C ARG A 146 -5.19 19.27 5.41
N ALA A 147 -4.13 19.98 5.03
CA ALA A 147 -3.94 20.49 3.68
C ALA A 147 -3.80 19.34 2.67
N CYS A 148 -2.99 18.35 2.97
CA CYS A 148 -2.81 17.16 2.14
C CYS A 148 -4.12 16.36 1.95
N GLU A 149 -4.92 16.17 3.01
CA GLU A 149 -6.21 15.50 2.95
C GLU A 149 -7.20 16.22 2.00
N ARG A 150 -7.28 17.55 2.07
CA ARG A 150 -8.09 18.35 1.15
C ARG A 150 -7.56 18.30 -0.29
N ALA A 151 -6.26 18.48 -0.47
CA ALA A 151 -5.63 18.39 -1.78
C ALA A 151 -5.87 17.04 -2.46
N LEU A 152 -5.81 15.95 -1.68
CA LEU A 152 -6.10 14.59 -2.19
C LEU A 152 -7.56 14.45 -2.63
N GLY A 153 -8.51 15.01 -1.89
CA GLY A 153 -9.92 15.03 -2.27
C GLY A 153 -10.15 15.77 -3.58
N ALA A 154 -9.61 16.99 -3.69
CA ALA A 154 -9.72 17.79 -4.90
C ALA A 154 -9.04 17.15 -6.12
N LEU A 155 -7.85 16.56 -5.95
CA LEU A 155 -7.17 15.82 -7.02
C LEU A 155 -7.96 14.60 -7.45
N ALA A 156 -8.48 13.80 -6.51
CA ALA A 156 -9.29 12.63 -6.81
C ALA A 156 -10.54 13.01 -7.62
N ARG A 157 -11.21 14.11 -7.26
CA ARG A 157 -12.34 14.65 -8.05
C ARG A 157 -11.89 15.00 -9.45
N ARG A 158 -10.85 15.80 -9.61
CA ARG A 158 -10.31 16.21 -10.91
C ARG A 158 -9.96 15.01 -11.80
N MET A 159 -9.30 13.99 -11.24
CA MET A 159 -9.00 12.75 -11.96
C MET A 159 -10.29 12.04 -12.44
N HIS A 160 -11.30 11.96 -11.60
CA HIS A 160 -12.55 11.28 -11.94
C HIS A 160 -13.36 12.06 -12.97
N ASP A 161 -13.38 13.40 -12.90
CA ASP A 161 -14.02 14.28 -13.88
C ASP A 161 -13.29 14.21 -15.23
N ALA A 162 -11.98 14.13 -15.23
CA ALA A 162 -11.14 13.90 -16.40
C ALA A 162 -11.24 12.46 -16.98
N GLY A 163 -12.04 11.58 -16.37
CA GLY A 163 -12.23 10.20 -16.82
C GLY A 163 -11.03 9.27 -16.52
N VAL A 164 -10.17 9.62 -15.58
CA VAL A 164 -8.99 8.81 -15.19
C VAL A 164 -9.41 7.71 -14.25
N PHE A 165 -9.52 6.49 -14.75
CA PHE A 165 -9.77 5.29 -13.96
C PHE A 165 -8.43 4.62 -13.62
N GLN A 166 -7.85 4.91 -12.46
CA GLN A 166 -6.61 4.31 -11.97
C GLN A 166 -6.91 3.02 -11.20
N GLU A 167 -6.53 1.86 -11.76
CA GLU A 167 -6.84 0.56 -11.13
C GLU A 167 -6.19 0.39 -9.76
N ASP A 168 -4.99 0.92 -9.57
CA ASP A 168 -4.27 0.94 -8.28
C ASP A 168 -4.35 2.34 -7.66
N PHE A 169 -5.55 2.74 -7.25
CA PHE A 169 -5.80 4.00 -6.57
C PHE A 169 -5.35 3.88 -5.11
N ALA A 170 -4.09 4.22 -4.86
CA ALA A 170 -3.40 3.97 -3.60
C ALA A 170 -2.46 5.13 -3.21
N PRO A 171 -2.17 5.34 -1.91
CA PRO A 171 -1.38 6.48 -1.43
C PRO A 171 0.00 6.63 -2.08
N ASN A 172 0.68 5.53 -2.33
CA ASN A 172 2.00 5.52 -2.99
C ASN A 172 1.98 5.98 -4.46
N ASN A 173 0.80 6.24 -5.02
CA ASN A 173 0.63 6.77 -6.38
C ASN A 173 0.29 8.26 -6.40
N PHE A 174 0.52 8.95 -5.28
CA PHE A 174 0.37 10.39 -5.13
C PHE A 174 1.62 10.98 -4.51
N LEU A 175 2.15 12.06 -5.10
CA LEU A 175 3.29 12.82 -4.59
C LEU A 175 2.79 14.10 -3.96
N TRP A 176 3.25 14.39 -2.75
CA TRP A 176 2.95 15.60 -1.99
C TRP A 176 4.18 16.48 -1.83
N ARG A 177 4.00 17.78 -2.00
CA ARG A 177 4.97 18.81 -1.63
C ARG A 177 4.26 19.88 -0.80
N ALA A 178 4.83 20.16 0.37
CA ALA A 178 4.23 21.06 1.37
C ALA A 178 4.45 22.55 1.07
N ASP A 179 5.47 22.89 0.27
CA ASP A 179 5.84 24.28 -0.05
C ASP A 179 4.64 25.06 -0.59
N PRO A 180 4.47 26.33 -0.16
CA PRO A 180 3.37 27.16 -0.64
C PRO A 180 3.50 27.52 -2.15
N PRO A 181 2.42 27.38 -2.93
CA PRO A 181 1.20 26.68 -2.59
C PRO A 181 1.39 25.16 -2.57
N PRO A 182 0.86 24.45 -1.57
CA PRO A 182 1.03 23.01 -1.46
C PRO A 182 0.44 22.30 -2.67
N ARG A 183 1.18 21.32 -3.21
CA ARG A 183 0.82 20.65 -4.46
C ARG A 183 0.78 19.13 -4.32
N LEU A 184 -0.12 18.53 -5.07
CA LEU A 184 -0.27 17.09 -5.17
C LEU A 184 -0.30 16.64 -6.64
N TRP A 185 0.44 15.58 -6.97
CA TRP A 185 0.48 14.99 -8.30
C TRP A 185 0.08 13.52 -8.26
N ALA A 186 -0.63 13.06 -9.29
CA ALA A 186 -0.85 11.64 -9.53
C ALA A 186 0.31 11.05 -10.33
N ILE A 187 0.74 9.84 -9.98
CA ILE A 187 1.82 9.11 -10.67
C ILE A 187 1.41 7.67 -10.96
N ASP A 188 2.24 6.97 -11.75
CA ASP A 188 2.08 5.56 -12.13
C ASP A 188 0.82 5.30 -12.99
N PHE A 189 0.84 5.82 -14.23
CA PHE A 189 -0.24 5.68 -15.20
C PHE A 189 -0.19 4.33 -15.96
N GLU A 190 0.65 3.39 -15.56
CA GLU A 190 0.78 2.08 -16.22
C GLU A 190 -0.56 1.34 -16.35
N ARG A 191 -1.41 1.42 -15.32
CA ARG A 191 -2.71 0.73 -15.23
C ARG A 191 -3.90 1.69 -15.21
N VAL A 192 -3.73 2.84 -15.80
CA VAL A 192 -4.82 3.80 -15.96
C VAL A 192 -5.64 3.46 -17.21
N ARG A 193 -6.93 3.68 -17.16
CA ARG A 193 -7.83 3.72 -18.31
C ARG A 193 -8.44 5.09 -18.40
N LEU A 194 -8.32 5.72 -19.56
CA LEU A 194 -8.95 6.99 -19.83
C LEU A 194 -10.32 6.74 -20.49
N ARG A 195 -11.35 7.40 -20.00
CA ARG A 195 -12.74 7.26 -20.42
C ARG A 195 -13.37 8.64 -20.54
N ALA A 196 -14.67 8.71 -20.81
CA ALA A 196 -15.51 9.84 -20.46
C ALA A 196 -15.48 10.04 -18.92
N PRO A 197 -16.01 11.15 -18.39
CA PRO A 197 -16.11 11.34 -16.94
C PRO A 197 -16.63 10.09 -16.24
N LEU A 198 -16.02 9.73 -15.13
CA LEU A 198 -16.32 8.46 -14.48
C LEU A 198 -17.75 8.45 -13.94
N SER A 199 -18.45 7.35 -14.17
CA SER A 199 -19.77 7.10 -13.58
C SER A 199 -19.69 7.07 -12.04
N ARG A 200 -20.80 7.35 -11.37
CA ARG A 200 -20.90 7.32 -9.89
C ARG A 200 -20.41 5.99 -9.31
N ALA A 201 -20.79 4.87 -9.93
CA ALA A 201 -20.36 3.54 -9.50
C ALA A 201 -18.83 3.32 -9.60
N ALA A 202 -18.19 3.85 -10.66
CA ALA A 202 -16.75 3.79 -10.84
C ALA A 202 -16.03 4.66 -9.81
N ARG A 203 -16.51 5.88 -9.55
CA ARG A 203 -15.99 6.80 -8.52
C ARG A 203 -16.08 6.16 -7.13
N THR A 204 -17.26 5.65 -6.74
CA THR A 204 -17.45 4.95 -5.46
C THR A 204 -16.47 3.78 -5.30
N LEU A 205 -16.22 3.02 -6.39
CA LEU A 205 -15.26 1.91 -6.37
C LEU A 205 -13.84 2.39 -6.09
N LEU A 206 -13.39 3.46 -6.75
CA LEU A 206 -12.03 4.00 -6.57
C LEU A 206 -11.86 4.62 -5.19
N LEU A 207 -12.83 5.41 -4.73
CA LEU A 207 -12.84 5.97 -3.37
C LEU A 207 -12.79 4.88 -2.30
N ALA A 208 -13.58 3.81 -2.46
CA ALA A 208 -13.54 2.68 -1.53
C ALA A 208 -12.21 1.89 -1.58
N ARG A 209 -11.51 1.88 -2.72
CA ARG A 209 -10.15 1.32 -2.82
C ARG A 209 -9.13 2.17 -2.08
N LEU A 210 -9.20 3.49 -2.22
CA LEU A 210 -8.33 4.42 -1.51
C LEU A 210 -8.59 4.37 0.00
N GLU A 211 -9.85 4.46 0.41
CA GLU A 211 -10.27 4.36 1.82
C GLU A 211 -9.73 3.09 2.48
N ARG A 212 -9.79 1.98 1.77
CA ARG A 212 -9.24 0.71 2.23
C ARG A 212 -7.72 0.75 2.47
N ARG A 213 -6.97 1.52 1.68
CA ARG A 213 -5.52 1.73 1.87
C ARG A 213 -5.22 2.73 2.99
N LEU A 214 -6.18 3.64 3.24
CA LEU A 214 -6.14 4.65 4.29
C LEU A 214 -6.98 4.23 5.52
N ALA A 215 -7.02 2.94 5.82
CA ALA A 215 -7.88 2.42 6.89
C ALA A 215 -7.56 2.99 8.29
N ASP A 216 -6.38 3.55 8.50
CA ASP A 216 -5.97 4.27 9.72
C ASP A 216 -6.34 5.76 9.74
N ALA A 217 -6.92 6.29 8.66
CA ALA A 217 -7.40 7.66 8.64
C ALA A 217 -8.60 7.82 9.60
N SER A 218 -8.56 8.88 10.42
CA SER A 218 -9.68 9.22 11.31
C SER A 218 -10.94 9.61 10.53
N GLY A 219 -12.10 9.55 11.16
CA GLY A 219 -13.35 10.03 10.57
C GLY A 219 -13.26 11.49 10.11
N ALA A 220 -12.59 12.35 10.88
CA ALA A 220 -12.37 13.74 10.52
C ALA A 220 -11.49 13.90 9.26
N ALA A 221 -10.43 13.10 9.12
CA ALA A 221 -9.57 13.09 7.92
C ALA A 221 -10.36 12.66 6.68
N ARG A 222 -11.17 11.61 6.79
CA ARG A 222 -12.05 11.14 5.72
C ARG A 222 -13.08 12.17 5.32
N MET A 223 -13.69 12.87 6.29
CA MET A 223 -14.67 13.91 6.02
C MET A 223 -14.02 15.11 5.31
N ARG A 224 -12.81 15.55 5.72
CA ARG A 224 -12.09 16.62 5.02
C ARG A 224 -11.77 16.26 3.57
N PHE A 225 -11.34 15.02 3.33
CA PHE A 225 -11.13 14.50 1.98
C PHE A 225 -12.44 14.52 1.16
N LEU A 226 -13.54 14.02 1.72
CA LEU A 226 -14.82 13.93 1.01
C LEU A 226 -15.47 15.31 0.80
N LEU A 227 -15.29 16.26 1.70
CA LEU A 227 -15.72 17.64 1.50
C LEU A 227 -15.02 18.25 0.29
N ALA A 228 -13.68 18.19 0.23
CA ALA A 228 -12.94 18.68 -0.93
C ALA A 228 -13.24 17.90 -2.22
N TYR A 229 -13.53 16.60 -2.14
CA TYR A 229 -13.99 15.81 -3.27
C TYR A 229 -15.37 16.24 -3.75
N ALA A 230 -16.26 16.67 -2.87
CA ALA A 230 -17.63 17.11 -3.13
C ALA A 230 -17.75 18.62 -3.34
N ASP A 231 -16.64 19.34 -3.49
CA ASP A 231 -16.61 20.82 -3.64
C ASP A 231 -17.24 21.54 -2.45
N GLU A 232 -16.89 21.11 -1.25
CA GLU A 232 -17.36 21.62 0.04
C GLU A 232 -18.88 21.42 0.29
N ASP A 233 -19.59 20.72 -0.62
CA ASP A 233 -20.99 20.32 -0.38
C ASP A 233 -21.06 19.20 0.69
N ARG A 234 -21.52 19.56 1.88
CA ARG A 234 -21.65 18.65 3.02
C ARG A 234 -22.64 17.52 2.78
N ALA A 235 -23.73 17.77 2.09
CA ALA A 235 -24.75 16.76 1.80
C ALA A 235 -24.21 15.75 0.78
N ALA A 236 -23.53 16.21 -0.27
CA ALA A 236 -22.86 15.35 -1.23
C ALA A 236 -21.72 14.55 -0.58
N ALA A 237 -20.89 15.16 0.27
CA ALA A 237 -19.83 14.48 1.01
C ALA A 237 -20.39 13.35 1.89
N ARG A 238 -21.51 13.60 2.60
CA ARG A 238 -22.19 12.58 3.39
C ARG A 238 -22.74 11.43 2.53
N ARG A 239 -23.32 11.74 1.36
CA ARG A 239 -23.77 10.71 0.40
C ARG A 239 -22.60 9.85 -0.07
N TRP A 240 -21.46 10.46 -0.45
CA TRP A 240 -20.25 9.73 -0.83
C TRP A 240 -19.74 8.84 0.31
N TRP A 241 -19.73 9.34 1.55
CA TRP A 241 -19.36 8.55 2.72
C TRP A 241 -20.17 7.27 2.82
N LEU A 242 -21.50 7.37 2.78
CA LEU A 242 -22.41 6.24 2.91
C LEU A 242 -22.22 5.21 1.76
N GLU A 243 -22.03 5.68 0.53
CA GLU A 243 -21.79 4.81 -0.63
C GLU A 243 -20.45 4.07 -0.53
N VAL A 244 -19.39 4.76 -0.13
CA VAL A 244 -18.07 4.16 0.07
C VAL A 244 -18.13 3.11 1.18
N GLU A 245 -18.78 3.39 2.28
CA GLU A 245 -18.96 2.43 3.37
C GLU A 245 -19.82 1.22 2.95
N ALA A 246 -20.87 1.42 2.18
CA ALA A 246 -21.67 0.32 1.65
C ALA A 246 -20.87 -0.59 0.69
N ARG A 247 -19.86 -0.04 0.00
CA ARG A 247 -18.99 -0.77 -0.92
C ARG A 247 -17.85 -1.53 -0.21
N ALA A 248 -17.34 -1.00 0.89
CA ALA A 248 -16.19 -1.52 1.63
C ALA A 248 -16.30 -3.01 2.01
N PRO A 249 -17.43 -3.54 2.49
CA PRO A 249 -17.58 -4.94 2.85
C PRO A 249 -17.35 -5.91 1.69
N ARG A 250 -17.81 -5.57 0.48
CA ARG A 250 -17.61 -6.41 -0.73
C ARG A 250 -16.13 -6.48 -1.09
N LEU A 251 -15.43 -5.35 -1.04
CA LEU A 251 -13.98 -5.29 -1.29
C LEU A 251 -13.21 -6.07 -0.21
N ALA A 252 -13.63 -5.97 1.04
CA ALA A 252 -13.03 -6.71 2.15
C ALA A 252 -13.11 -8.23 1.97
N ARG A 253 -14.28 -8.74 1.56
CA ARG A 253 -14.47 -10.18 1.26
C ARG A 253 -13.58 -10.64 0.11
N ARG A 254 -13.49 -9.84 -0.97
CA ARG A 254 -12.63 -10.15 -2.12
C ARG A 254 -11.16 -10.21 -1.72
N ASP A 255 -10.68 -9.28 -0.91
CA ASP A 255 -9.30 -9.26 -0.44
C ASP A 255 -8.99 -10.44 0.46
N ARG A 256 -9.88 -10.77 1.40
CA ARG A 256 -9.71 -11.95 2.25
C ARG A 256 -9.53 -13.20 1.40
N ARG A 257 -10.42 -13.43 0.40
CA ARG A 257 -10.32 -14.59 -0.49
C ARG A 257 -9.01 -14.59 -1.28
N ARG A 258 -8.57 -13.44 -1.74
CA ARG A 258 -7.30 -13.27 -2.45
C ARG A 258 -6.13 -13.62 -1.54
N TRP A 259 -6.06 -13.04 -0.34
CA TRP A 259 -4.98 -13.29 0.60
C TRP A 259 -4.96 -14.73 1.08
N GLN A 260 -6.11 -15.32 1.37
CA GLN A 260 -6.23 -16.72 1.75
C GLN A 260 -5.62 -17.63 0.68
N ARG A 261 -5.93 -17.40 -0.60
CA ARG A 261 -5.35 -18.16 -1.71
C ARG A 261 -3.86 -17.89 -1.88
N THR A 262 -3.44 -16.62 -1.93
CA THR A 262 -2.05 -16.26 -2.19
C THR A 262 -1.11 -16.69 -1.08
N ALA A 263 -1.55 -16.63 0.17
CA ALA A 263 -0.74 -16.93 1.33
C ALA A 263 -0.59 -18.43 1.63
N THR A 264 -1.41 -19.26 0.98
CA THR A 264 -1.35 -20.73 1.07
C THR A 264 -0.89 -21.40 -0.23
N HIS A 265 -0.14 -20.66 -1.06
CA HIS A 265 0.47 -21.18 -2.29
C HIS A 265 1.90 -20.63 -2.44
N PRO A 266 2.81 -21.40 -3.03
CA PRO A 266 4.15 -20.95 -3.31
C PRO A 266 4.12 -19.67 -4.14
N SER A 267 4.83 -18.65 -3.69
CA SER A 267 4.87 -17.35 -4.35
C SER A 267 6.19 -16.64 -4.06
N ARG A 268 6.37 -15.42 -4.56
CA ARG A 268 7.51 -14.58 -4.19
C ARG A 268 7.54 -14.18 -2.72
N ARG A 269 6.41 -14.25 -2.03
CA ARG A 269 6.28 -13.82 -0.64
C ARG A 269 6.20 -14.97 0.33
N PHE A 270 5.69 -16.12 -0.12
CA PHE A 270 5.38 -17.27 0.73
C PHE A 270 6.02 -18.54 0.20
N ALA A 271 6.51 -19.36 1.11
CA ALA A 271 7.01 -20.70 0.85
C ALA A 271 6.35 -21.70 1.80
N PRO A 272 6.20 -22.97 1.40
CA PRO A 272 5.93 -24.02 2.36
C PRO A 272 7.09 -24.11 3.34
N MET A 273 6.79 -24.42 4.58
CA MET A 273 7.76 -24.67 5.64
C MET A 273 7.43 -26.00 6.32
N GLU A 274 8.46 -26.82 6.48
CA GLU A 274 8.41 -28.06 7.24
C GLU A 274 9.70 -28.18 8.06
N ARG A 275 9.59 -28.18 9.38
CA ARG A 275 10.72 -28.28 10.30
C ARG A 275 10.27 -28.69 11.70
N ALA A 276 11.01 -29.56 12.38
CA ALA A 276 10.76 -29.96 13.77
C ALA A 276 9.31 -30.37 14.06
N GLY A 277 8.68 -31.15 13.14
CA GLY A 277 7.27 -31.56 13.25
C GLY A 277 6.24 -30.49 12.94
N TRP A 278 6.65 -29.28 12.61
CA TRP A 278 5.80 -28.16 12.18
C TRP A 278 5.69 -28.11 10.66
N ARG A 279 4.48 -27.99 10.15
CA ARG A 279 4.19 -27.86 8.71
C ARG A 279 3.29 -26.68 8.44
N GLY A 280 3.57 -25.92 7.39
CA GLY A 280 2.70 -24.81 7.04
C GLY A 280 3.25 -23.84 5.98
N TRP A 281 3.04 -22.58 6.22
CA TRP A 281 3.40 -21.51 5.31
C TRP A 281 4.15 -20.42 6.05
N ALA A 282 5.27 -20.00 5.52
CA ALA A 282 6.04 -18.89 6.04
C ALA A 282 6.31 -17.84 4.96
N ARG A 283 6.54 -16.62 5.38
CA ARG A 283 7.08 -15.58 4.50
C ARG A 283 8.54 -15.91 4.17
N ARG A 284 8.94 -15.62 2.93
CA ARG A 284 10.32 -15.86 2.48
C ARG A 284 11.36 -14.93 3.11
N ASP A 285 10.90 -13.81 3.69
CA ASP A 285 11.72 -12.85 4.44
C ASP A 285 11.76 -13.16 5.95
N ALA A 286 11.25 -14.31 6.39
CA ALA A 286 11.34 -14.80 7.75
C ALA A 286 12.38 -15.93 7.82
N ASP A 287 13.15 -15.96 8.92
CA ASP A 287 14.10 -17.05 9.18
C ASP A 287 13.37 -18.32 9.65
N PRO A 288 13.43 -19.42 8.89
CA PRO A 288 12.76 -20.66 9.27
C PRO A 288 13.30 -21.31 10.56
N ALA A 289 14.59 -21.11 10.86
CA ALA A 289 15.19 -21.68 12.07
C ALA A 289 14.66 -20.97 13.32
N ALA A 290 14.68 -19.65 13.32
CA ALA A 290 14.14 -18.83 14.39
C ALA A 290 12.65 -19.05 14.61
N LEU A 291 11.87 -19.28 13.53
CA LEU A 291 10.44 -19.60 13.62
C LEU A 291 10.19 -20.97 14.30
N ALA A 292 11.00 -21.98 14.01
CA ALA A 292 10.86 -23.28 14.63
C ALA A 292 11.27 -23.25 16.11
N GLY A 293 12.41 -22.65 16.44
CA GLY A 293 12.89 -22.53 17.82
C GLY A 293 11.87 -21.86 18.76
N VAL A 294 11.21 -20.80 18.28
CA VAL A 294 10.15 -20.13 19.06
C VAL A 294 8.97 -21.05 19.37
N LEU A 295 8.62 -21.96 18.46
CA LEU A 295 7.49 -22.90 18.63
C LEU A 295 7.86 -24.08 19.51
N ASP A 296 9.13 -24.44 19.56
CA ASP A 296 9.64 -25.54 20.38
C ASP A 296 10.00 -25.09 21.81
N GLY A 297 9.79 -23.80 22.12
CA GLY A 297 9.99 -23.25 23.47
C GLY A 297 11.40 -22.76 23.71
N GLU A 298 12.24 -22.67 22.69
CA GLU A 298 13.54 -22.01 22.78
C GLU A 298 13.36 -20.53 23.07
N ARG A 299 13.92 -20.03 24.15
CA ARG A 299 13.84 -18.61 24.55
C ARG A 299 14.53 -17.64 23.59
N VAL A 300 15.33 -18.17 22.65
CA VAL A 300 16.02 -17.41 21.62
C VAL A 300 15.00 -16.89 20.63
N GLY A 301 14.44 -15.73 20.86
CA GLY A 301 13.50 -15.10 19.92
C GLY A 301 12.19 -14.59 20.52
N GLU A 302 11.86 -14.85 21.78
CA GLU A 302 10.64 -14.30 22.41
C GLU A 302 10.58 -12.76 22.34
N ALA A 303 11.73 -12.08 22.31
CA ALA A 303 11.80 -10.64 22.12
C ALA A 303 11.40 -10.21 20.69
N ALA A 304 11.64 -11.05 19.68
CA ALA A 304 11.43 -10.73 18.27
C ALA A 304 10.07 -11.18 17.72
N PHE A 305 9.40 -12.14 18.37
CA PHE A 305 8.19 -12.77 17.86
C PHE A 305 7.02 -12.70 18.84
N LEU A 306 5.81 -12.66 18.27
CA LEU A 306 4.55 -12.90 18.97
C LEU A 306 3.92 -14.17 18.42
N VAL A 307 3.62 -15.14 19.29
CA VAL A 307 2.96 -16.38 18.90
C VAL A 307 1.52 -16.35 19.39
N ARG A 308 0.58 -16.54 18.47
CA ARG A 308 -0.84 -16.76 18.79
C ARG A 308 -1.20 -18.22 18.54
N TRP A 309 -1.39 -18.94 19.59
CA TRP A 309 -1.90 -20.31 19.55
C TRP A 309 -3.37 -20.31 19.16
N LEU A 310 -3.74 -21.13 18.19
CA LEU A 310 -5.09 -21.24 17.67
C LEU A 310 -5.76 -22.56 18.08
N GLY A 311 -5.05 -23.41 18.84
CA GLY A 311 -5.50 -24.74 19.21
C GLY A 311 -5.68 -25.68 17.99
N ARG A 312 -6.45 -26.73 18.18
CA ARG A 312 -6.72 -27.73 17.11
C ARG A 312 -7.76 -27.19 16.12
N LEU A 313 -7.32 -26.39 15.16
CA LEU A 313 -8.17 -25.86 14.11
C LEU A 313 -8.14 -26.74 12.85
N SER A 314 -9.28 -26.80 12.17
CA SER A 314 -9.31 -27.37 10.81
C SER A 314 -8.38 -26.59 9.87
N ARG A 315 -7.88 -27.25 8.81
CA ARG A 315 -7.06 -26.59 7.77
C ARG A 315 -7.70 -25.31 7.23
N ARG A 316 -9.02 -25.35 6.99
CA ARG A 316 -9.77 -24.19 6.46
C ARG A 316 -9.80 -23.02 7.43
N ARG A 317 -9.97 -23.29 8.73
CA ARG A 317 -10.01 -22.23 9.76
C ARG A 317 -8.63 -21.62 10.00
N ALA A 318 -7.57 -22.43 10.02
CA ALA A 318 -6.20 -21.97 10.11
C ALA A 318 -5.79 -21.11 8.89
N ALA A 319 -6.09 -21.57 7.67
CA ALA A 319 -5.86 -20.79 6.44
C ALA A 319 -6.67 -19.49 6.41
N ARG A 320 -7.88 -19.48 7.00
CA ARG A 320 -8.67 -18.24 7.18
C ARG A 320 -7.99 -17.27 8.13
N ALA A 321 -7.48 -17.74 9.27
CA ALA A 321 -6.75 -16.92 10.23
C ALA A 321 -5.52 -16.28 9.59
N TRP A 322 -4.76 -17.06 8.83
CA TRP A 322 -3.60 -16.61 8.08
C TRP A 322 -3.92 -15.53 7.04
N GLY A 323 -4.93 -15.78 6.21
CA GLY A 323 -5.38 -14.80 5.22
C GLY A 323 -5.91 -13.50 5.85
N LEU A 324 -6.57 -13.59 7.01
CA LEU A 324 -7.01 -12.42 7.78
C LEU A 324 -5.84 -11.64 8.35
N ALA A 325 -4.86 -12.30 8.96
CA ALA A 325 -3.66 -11.65 9.48
C ALA A 325 -2.92 -10.88 8.39
N GLN A 326 -2.69 -11.50 7.22
CA GLN A 326 -2.07 -10.83 6.07
C GLN A 326 -2.89 -9.64 5.58
N MET A 327 -4.21 -9.77 5.51
CA MET A 327 -5.09 -8.68 5.10
C MET A 327 -5.04 -7.51 6.09
N LEU A 328 -5.10 -7.78 7.38
CA LEU A 328 -5.09 -6.75 8.43
C LEU A 328 -3.76 -6.00 8.48
N TRP A 329 -2.65 -6.73 8.33
CA TRP A 329 -1.33 -6.10 8.24
C TRP A 329 -1.21 -5.18 7.03
N GLN A 330 -1.62 -5.64 5.84
CA GLN A 330 -1.57 -4.86 4.60
C GLN A 330 -2.52 -3.65 4.57
N ARG A 331 -3.50 -3.63 5.45
CA ARG A 331 -4.45 -2.53 5.61
C ARG A 331 -4.04 -1.57 6.72
N GLY A 332 -2.82 -1.05 6.60
CA GLY A 332 -2.26 -0.07 7.49
C GLY A 332 -1.82 -0.65 8.84
N GLY A 333 -1.54 -1.97 8.93
CA GLY A 333 -0.95 -2.61 10.11
C GLY A 333 -1.89 -2.65 11.31
N ALA A 334 -3.17 -2.98 11.11
CA ALA A 334 -4.08 -3.27 12.21
C ALA A 334 -3.71 -4.56 12.96
N SER A 335 -2.83 -5.38 12.39
CA SER A 335 -2.17 -6.53 13.02
C SER A 335 -0.66 -6.38 12.87
N PRO A 336 0.17 -6.97 13.74
CA PRO A 336 1.60 -7.11 13.52
C PRO A 336 1.87 -7.83 12.20
N LYS A 337 3.09 -7.73 11.65
CA LYS A 337 3.47 -8.43 10.43
C LYS A 337 3.41 -9.94 10.64
N PRO A 338 2.51 -10.66 9.96
CA PRO A 338 2.42 -12.11 10.12
C PRO A 338 3.53 -12.80 9.31
N LEU A 339 4.33 -13.62 9.98
CA LEU A 339 5.50 -14.29 9.44
C LEU A 339 5.21 -15.72 9.01
N ALA A 340 4.46 -16.49 9.83
CA ALA A 340 4.13 -17.87 9.52
C ALA A 340 2.76 -18.30 10.06
N LEU A 341 2.18 -19.29 9.39
CA LEU A 341 1.12 -20.17 9.90
C LEU A 341 1.67 -21.57 9.95
N LEU A 342 1.83 -22.15 11.11
CA LEU A 342 2.41 -23.48 11.32
C LEU A 342 1.43 -24.37 12.08
N ARG A 343 1.49 -25.65 11.81
CA ARG A 343 0.62 -26.69 12.40
C ARG A 343 1.41 -27.91 12.76
N SER A 344 1.06 -28.52 13.89
CA SER A 344 1.59 -29.79 14.36
C SER A 344 0.46 -30.65 14.94
N SER A 345 0.78 -31.77 15.55
CA SER A 345 -0.15 -32.56 16.36
C SER A 345 -0.71 -31.77 17.55
N ARG A 346 0.06 -30.80 18.08
CA ARG A 346 -0.33 -29.92 19.20
C ARG A 346 -1.36 -28.85 18.79
N GLY A 347 -1.50 -28.56 17.49
CA GLY A 347 -2.44 -27.55 17.00
C GLY A 347 -1.86 -26.63 15.93
N ALA A 348 -2.43 -25.45 15.80
CA ALA A 348 -1.98 -24.42 14.86
C ALA A 348 -1.49 -23.17 15.60
N ALA A 349 -0.47 -22.52 15.07
CA ALA A 349 0.08 -21.26 15.58
C ALA A 349 0.23 -20.25 14.45
N LEU A 350 -0.09 -18.99 14.74
CA LEU A 350 0.31 -17.83 13.95
C LEU A 350 1.50 -17.17 14.61
N VAL A 351 2.55 -16.97 13.84
CA VAL A 351 3.76 -16.26 14.29
C VAL A 351 3.78 -14.89 13.62
N PHE A 352 4.01 -13.86 14.43
CA PHE A 352 4.11 -12.47 14.00
C PHE A 352 5.48 -11.91 14.40
N GLU A 353 5.98 -10.97 13.60
CA GLU A 353 7.06 -10.08 14.02
C GLU A 353 6.55 -9.23 15.19
N ARG A 354 7.29 -9.20 16.31
CA ARG A 354 6.91 -8.38 17.46
C ARG A 354 7.20 -6.91 17.15
N PRO A 355 6.21 -6.01 17.18
CA PRO A 355 6.50 -4.59 17.08
C PRO A 355 7.31 -4.13 18.30
N SER A 356 8.25 -3.20 18.10
CA SER A 356 9.06 -2.66 19.17
C SER A 356 8.21 -2.14 20.35
N GLY A 357 8.53 -2.55 21.56
CA GLY A 357 7.81 -2.17 22.78
C GLY A 357 6.38 -2.70 22.88
N CYS A 358 5.95 -3.62 22.01
CA CYS A 358 4.60 -4.18 22.04
C CYS A 358 4.42 -5.13 23.22
N GLN A 359 3.46 -4.80 24.07
CA GLN A 359 2.97 -5.65 25.17
C GLN A 359 1.46 -5.93 24.96
N ARG A 360 0.95 -7.00 25.58
CA ARG A 360 -0.48 -7.25 25.57
C ARG A 360 -1.18 -6.19 26.39
N LEU A 361 -2.36 -5.75 25.96
CA LEU A 361 -3.08 -4.67 26.62
C LEU A 361 -3.51 -5.05 28.06
N ASP A 362 -3.81 -6.34 28.31
CA ASP A 362 -4.18 -6.83 29.63
C ASP A 362 -3.02 -6.86 30.64
N THR A 363 -1.77 -6.84 30.17
CA THR A 363 -0.57 -6.81 31.03
C THR A 363 -0.08 -5.40 31.35
N LEU A 364 -0.67 -4.36 30.75
CA LEU A 364 -0.29 -2.97 30.99
C LEU A 364 -0.94 -2.43 32.27
N ALA A 365 -0.12 -1.85 33.16
CA ALA A 365 -0.59 -1.29 34.43
C ALA A 365 -1.51 -0.06 34.24
N ASP A 366 -1.14 0.85 33.32
CA ASP A 366 -1.88 2.12 33.11
C ASP A 366 -2.52 2.15 31.71
N ARG A 367 -3.59 1.37 31.54
CA ARG A 367 -4.36 1.29 30.30
C ARG A 367 -5.21 2.54 30.04
N ARG A 368 -5.54 3.30 31.08
CA ARG A 368 -6.40 4.50 30.96
C ARG A 368 -5.82 5.53 30.02
N ARG A 369 -4.50 5.72 30.05
CA ARG A 369 -3.79 6.65 29.15
C ARG A 369 -3.91 6.28 27.66
N LEU A 370 -4.27 5.04 27.37
CA LEU A 370 -4.38 4.55 25.99
C LEU A 370 -5.81 4.67 25.42
N GLU A 371 -6.78 5.13 26.20
CA GLU A 371 -8.18 5.22 25.76
C GLU A 371 -8.37 5.97 24.43
N PRO A 372 -7.75 7.15 24.19
CA PRO A 372 -7.88 7.84 22.91
C PRO A 372 -7.32 7.03 21.73
N GLN A 373 -6.19 6.35 21.92
CA GLN A 373 -5.57 5.50 20.90
C GLN A 373 -6.38 4.22 20.65
N LEU A 374 -6.95 3.66 21.74
CA LEU A 374 -7.89 2.54 21.66
C LEU A 374 -9.12 2.92 20.86
N ALA A 375 -9.74 4.06 21.11
CA ALA A 375 -10.92 4.51 20.37
C ALA A 375 -10.64 4.62 18.86
N ILE A 376 -9.49 5.16 18.46
CA ILE A 376 -9.06 5.25 17.06
C ILE A 376 -8.83 3.85 16.47
N ALA A 377 -8.13 2.98 17.18
CA ALA A 377 -7.83 1.63 16.71
C ALA A 377 -9.11 0.78 16.59
N LEU A 378 -10.01 0.89 17.56
CA LEU A 378 -11.28 0.16 17.60
C LEU A 378 -12.23 0.64 16.50
N ASP A 379 -12.35 1.95 16.25
CA ASP A 379 -13.12 2.47 15.12
C ASP A 379 -12.67 1.79 13.81
N ARG A 380 -11.37 1.72 13.60
CA ARG A 380 -10.77 1.05 12.46
C ARG A 380 -11.05 -0.45 12.43
N LEU A 381 -10.89 -1.18 13.54
CA LEU A 381 -11.14 -2.61 13.61
C LEU A 381 -12.61 -2.94 13.36
N LEU A 382 -13.54 -2.13 13.91
CA LEU A 382 -14.98 -2.28 13.68
C LEU A 382 -15.34 -2.06 12.21
N ARG A 383 -14.71 -1.10 11.53
CA ARG A 383 -14.88 -0.90 10.08
C ARG A 383 -14.31 -2.07 9.25
N LEU A 384 -13.26 -2.72 9.72
CA LEU A 384 -12.72 -3.93 9.12
C LEU A 384 -13.58 -5.17 9.38
N GLY A 385 -14.62 -5.04 10.20
CA GLY A 385 -15.58 -6.09 10.54
C GLY A 385 -15.25 -6.85 11.82
N ALA A 386 -14.47 -6.26 12.74
CA ALA A 386 -14.33 -6.81 14.09
C ALA A 386 -15.67 -6.77 14.82
N ARG A 387 -15.86 -7.73 15.70
CA ARG A 387 -17.02 -7.81 16.56
C ARG A 387 -16.68 -7.14 17.90
N PRO A 388 -17.41 -6.10 18.35
CA PRO A 388 -17.10 -5.38 19.59
C PRO A 388 -17.02 -6.29 20.80
N GLU A 389 -17.92 -7.26 20.88
CA GLU A 389 -18.01 -8.26 21.94
C GLU A 389 -16.83 -9.24 21.98
N ALA A 390 -16.16 -9.42 20.85
CA ALA A 390 -15.01 -10.30 20.74
C ALA A 390 -13.67 -9.58 20.95
N LEU A 391 -13.69 -8.26 21.13
CA LEU A 391 -12.48 -7.46 21.38
C LEU A 391 -12.25 -7.39 22.90
N THR A 392 -11.33 -8.20 23.36
CA THR A 392 -10.87 -8.28 24.76
C THR A 392 -9.41 -7.81 24.86
N ALA A 393 -8.98 -7.41 26.05
CA ALA A 393 -7.65 -6.82 26.25
C ALA A 393 -6.52 -7.79 25.89
N ASP A 394 -6.69 -9.09 26.13
CA ASP A 394 -5.72 -10.14 25.78
C ASP A 394 -5.52 -10.33 24.28
N ARG A 395 -6.46 -9.82 23.46
CA ARG A 395 -6.40 -9.89 21.99
C ARG A 395 -5.82 -8.65 21.33
N LEU A 396 -5.47 -7.65 22.15
CA LEU A 396 -4.88 -6.41 21.68
C LEU A 396 -3.45 -6.27 22.22
N GLY A 397 -2.58 -5.66 21.42
CA GLY A 397 -1.24 -5.25 21.80
C GLY A 397 -1.11 -3.74 21.71
N ALA A 398 -0.33 -3.16 22.59
CA ALA A 398 -0.04 -1.73 22.61
C ALA A 398 1.43 -1.48 22.88
N ALA A 399 1.99 -0.36 22.39
CA ALA A 399 3.28 0.11 22.81
C ALA A 399 3.17 0.73 24.21
N ALA A 400 4.06 0.38 25.13
CA ALA A 400 4.02 0.84 26.53
C ALA A 400 4.07 2.37 26.67
N GLN A 401 4.78 3.06 25.77
CA GLN A 401 4.91 4.52 25.75
C GLN A 401 3.75 5.25 25.04
N GLY A 402 2.66 4.55 24.76
CA GLY A 402 1.55 5.06 23.96
C GLY A 402 1.81 4.95 22.45
N GLY A 403 0.79 5.13 21.64
CA GLY A 403 0.90 5.14 20.20
C GLY A 403 0.00 4.13 19.51
N ARG A 404 0.58 3.08 18.91
CA ARG A 404 -0.19 2.18 18.05
C ARG A 404 -0.77 1.01 18.84
N ILE A 405 -2.02 0.68 18.50
CA ILE A 405 -2.72 -0.53 18.98
C ILE A 405 -2.78 -1.55 17.82
N TRP A 406 -2.49 -2.80 18.13
CA TRP A 406 -2.54 -3.92 17.18
C TRP A 406 -3.55 -4.97 17.61
N LEU A 407 -4.20 -5.60 16.64
CA LEU A 407 -5.02 -6.78 16.86
C LEU A 407 -4.13 -8.03 16.76
N LEU A 408 -4.05 -8.79 17.84
CA LEU A 408 -3.26 -10.02 17.93
C LEU A 408 -4.05 -11.26 17.49
N ASP A 409 -5.38 -11.24 17.63
CA ASP A 409 -6.25 -12.35 17.18
C ASP A 409 -7.07 -11.96 15.93
N PRO A 410 -6.64 -12.35 14.72
CA PRO A 410 -7.34 -11.99 13.51
C PRO A 410 -8.72 -12.68 13.36
N LEU A 411 -9.02 -13.74 14.11
CA LEU A 411 -10.28 -14.47 14.00
C LEU A 411 -11.49 -13.72 14.54
N VAL A 412 -11.28 -12.66 15.31
CA VAL A 412 -12.36 -11.77 15.78
C VAL A 412 -12.92 -10.89 14.65
N VAL A 413 -12.24 -10.85 13.49
CA VAL A 413 -12.67 -10.06 12.34
C VAL A 413 -13.47 -10.93 11.36
N SER A 414 -14.64 -10.42 10.97
CA SER A 414 -15.48 -11.00 9.91
C SER A 414 -15.56 -10.02 8.74
N PRO A 415 -14.61 -10.08 7.77
CA PRO A 415 -14.58 -9.16 6.65
C PRO A 415 -15.87 -9.21 5.84
N GLY A 416 -16.44 -8.05 5.58
CA GLY A 416 -17.70 -7.92 4.87
C GLY A 416 -18.92 -7.84 5.78
N ARG A 417 -18.76 -7.89 7.09
CA ARG A 417 -19.75 -7.38 8.02
C ARG A 417 -19.86 -5.87 7.85
N ARG A 418 -21.06 -5.34 7.79
CA ARG A 418 -21.25 -3.88 7.82
C ARG A 418 -20.76 -3.34 9.15
N PRO A 419 -20.06 -2.19 9.17
CA PRO A 419 -19.76 -1.55 10.44
C PRO A 419 -21.07 -1.22 11.16
N PRO A 420 -21.10 -1.26 12.50
CA PRO A 420 -22.28 -0.88 13.25
C PRO A 420 -22.66 0.57 12.92
N VAL A 421 -23.96 0.84 12.93
CA VAL A 421 -24.45 2.21 12.97
C VAL A 421 -23.80 2.87 14.20
N GLU A 422 -23.32 4.12 14.02
CA GLU A 422 -22.61 4.83 15.11
C GLU A 422 -21.27 4.16 15.53
N VAL A 423 -20.53 3.66 14.54
CA VAL A 423 -19.23 3.00 14.79
C VAL A 423 -18.31 3.80 15.72
N HIS A 424 -18.30 5.12 15.62
CA HIS A 424 -17.47 5.98 16.48
C HIS A 424 -17.93 5.96 17.95
N ARG A 425 -19.24 5.94 18.21
CA ARG A 425 -19.77 5.83 19.57
C ARG A 425 -19.40 4.48 20.17
N ARG A 426 -19.67 3.38 19.45
CA ARG A 426 -19.32 2.03 19.90
C ARG A 426 -17.82 1.82 20.07
N ALA A 427 -16.99 2.47 19.25
CA ALA A 427 -15.54 2.42 19.42
C ALA A 427 -15.09 3.08 20.73
N ARG A 428 -15.68 4.23 21.08
CA ARG A 428 -15.39 4.92 22.37
C ARG A 428 -15.87 4.12 23.56
N GLU A 429 -17.10 3.61 23.54
CA GLU A 429 -17.63 2.75 24.60
C GLU A 429 -16.75 1.51 24.84
N CYS A 430 -16.32 0.86 23.75
CA CYS A 430 -15.42 -0.28 23.83
C CYS A 430 -14.01 0.12 24.32
N ALA A 431 -13.53 1.31 23.96
CA ALA A 431 -12.25 1.83 24.43
C ALA A 431 -12.27 2.10 25.94
N ALA A 432 -13.31 2.78 26.45
CA ALA A 432 -13.49 3.03 27.87
C ALA A 432 -13.51 1.72 28.67
N ARG A 433 -14.31 0.75 28.22
CA ARG A 433 -14.34 -0.59 28.85
C ARG A 433 -12.98 -1.27 28.88
N LEU A 434 -12.21 -1.24 27.78
CA LEU A 434 -10.89 -1.89 27.67
C LEU A 434 -9.80 -1.14 28.43
N ALA A 435 -9.94 0.17 28.55
CA ALA A 435 -9.06 1.01 29.38
C ALA A 435 -9.38 0.91 30.87
N GLY A 436 -10.56 0.41 31.25
CA GLY A 436 -11.05 0.38 32.65
C GLY A 436 -11.51 1.73 33.13
N THR A 437 -12.09 2.56 32.25
CA THR A 437 -12.65 3.90 32.54
C THR A 437 -14.17 3.94 32.43
N GLY A 438 -14.81 2.84 31.98
CA GLY A 438 -16.24 2.68 31.81
C GLY A 438 -16.85 1.62 32.68
#